data_2e6d630b55037dc741e7b82a3cd37004
#
_entry.id   2e6d630b55037dc741e7b82a3cd37004
#
_cell.length_a   1.000
_cell.length_b   1.000
_cell.length_c   1.000
_cell.angle_alpha   90.00
_cell.angle_beta   90.00
_cell.angle_gamma   90.00
#
_symmetry.space_group_name_H-M   'P 1'
#
loop_
_entity.id
_entity.type
_entity.pdbx_description
1 polymer ?
#
loop_
_entity_poly.entity_id
_entity_poly.type
_entity_poly.pdbx_seq_one_letter_code
_entity_poly.pdbx_strand_id
1 'polypeptide(L)'
;MEPVVRVINSTSNSRFFTSAYIPKHVNKPYFKISVNGMAGIVNDELKSFAPVMPAEEFDFNDVSKYITYNIVTQKITFLDTAGLIHYLFLNMMHDGTKGKNAGLIKVPTKASTALGKGDTQFLLPHSSMDSLFRSHPLYNLPLIPQFLKDSVTSAINNFPEVFTLYGGNNLDYVVAAIPQVEIGSLYGTELLLRVIPPVNLGATIGDFAFWGIGIKHSISQYFNDEFNSEGRLNPVDERPFDLSAQFVYQGTYLENTIGVTQAELTSNATLLSFNINASKSFKDLFDVYTGISYETINIKSQYVYKLPVEIQWQLGLLEKPSYTPTPGHPGDQSPQTTELKLENENLRWTIGIIKPIGNFDIFLDYSVSRFDILSGGMQYRF
;
A
#
# COMPACT_ATOMS: atom_id res chain seq x y z
N MET A 1 -5.45 -0.46 3.72
CA MET A 1 -4.85 -1.08 2.52
C MET A 1 -3.33 -0.85 2.43
N GLU A 2 -2.83 0.36 2.74
CA GLU A 2 -1.38 0.66 2.70
C GLU A 2 -0.50 -0.39 3.38
N PRO A 3 -0.77 -0.85 4.63
CA PRO A 3 0.05 -1.86 5.28
C PRO A 3 0.09 -3.20 4.53
N VAL A 4 -1.04 -3.60 3.92
CA VAL A 4 -1.11 -4.84 3.12
C VAL A 4 -0.20 -4.75 1.91
N VAL A 5 -0.30 -3.66 1.14
CA VAL A 5 0.52 -3.45 -0.06
C VAL A 5 2.00 -3.37 0.30
N ARG A 6 2.35 -2.72 1.41
CA ARG A 6 3.73 -2.65 1.90
C ARG A 6 4.30 -4.03 2.26
N VAL A 7 3.54 -4.84 3.00
CA VAL A 7 3.99 -6.18 3.40
C VAL A 7 4.11 -7.10 2.19
N ILE A 8 3.12 -7.10 1.29
CA ILE A 8 3.17 -7.89 0.06
C ILE A 8 4.40 -7.49 -0.78
N ASN A 9 4.62 -6.20 -1.01
CA ASN A 9 5.77 -5.73 -1.77
C ASN A 9 7.08 -6.12 -1.10
N SER A 10 7.24 -5.86 0.20
CA SER A 10 8.48 -6.19 0.92
C SER A 10 8.75 -7.69 0.90
N THR A 11 7.70 -8.52 1.02
CA THR A 11 7.82 -9.97 0.96
C THR A 11 8.17 -10.42 -0.45
N SER A 12 7.49 -9.91 -1.48
CA SER A 12 7.75 -10.24 -2.89
C SER A 12 9.14 -9.80 -3.35
N ASN A 13 9.71 -8.79 -2.70
CA ASN A 13 11.02 -8.24 -3.01
C ASN A 13 12.18 -8.94 -2.31
N SER A 14 11.90 -9.94 -1.49
CA SER A 14 12.95 -10.76 -0.90
C SER A 14 13.47 -11.78 -1.91
N ARG A 15 14.63 -12.29 -1.62
CA ARG A 15 15.19 -13.46 -2.28
C ARG A 15 15.35 -13.36 -3.80
N PHE A 16 16.17 -12.39 -4.25
CA PHE A 16 16.50 -12.27 -5.68
C PHE A 16 17.49 -13.36 -6.12
N PHE A 17 18.68 -13.35 -5.56
CA PHE A 17 19.73 -14.29 -5.87
C PHE A 17 20.26 -14.92 -4.59
N THR A 18 20.63 -16.19 -4.68
CA THR A 18 21.04 -16.96 -3.51
C THR A 18 22.54 -16.98 -3.31
N SER A 19 23.33 -17.18 -4.38
CA SER A 19 24.79 -17.24 -4.33
C SER A 19 25.40 -16.00 -4.95
N ALA A 20 26.48 -15.49 -4.37
CA ALA A 20 27.28 -14.42 -4.97
C ALA A 20 28.19 -14.96 -6.10
N TYR A 21 28.47 -16.24 -6.12
CA TYR A 21 29.29 -16.84 -7.16
C TYR A 21 28.59 -16.88 -8.51
N ILE A 22 29.27 -16.42 -9.54
CA ILE A 22 28.90 -16.55 -10.95
C ILE A 22 30.18 -16.92 -11.71
N PRO A 23 30.21 -18.03 -12.42
CA PRO A 23 31.41 -18.39 -13.20
C PRO A 23 31.67 -17.36 -14.30
N LYS A 24 32.92 -16.94 -14.48
CA LYS A 24 33.32 -15.99 -15.51
C LYS A 24 33.24 -16.60 -16.90
N HIS A 25 33.64 -17.86 -17.01
CA HIS A 25 33.68 -18.60 -18.26
C HIS A 25 32.82 -19.84 -18.16
N VAL A 26 31.89 -19.96 -19.09
CA VAL A 26 31.04 -21.14 -19.26
C VAL A 26 31.04 -21.52 -20.72
N ASN A 27 31.05 -22.84 -21.02
CA ASN A 27 30.97 -23.32 -22.37
C ASN A 27 29.59 -23.12 -22.99
N LYS A 28 28.56 -23.12 -22.14
CA LYS A 28 27.16 -22.86 -22.51
C LYS A 28 26.47 -22.08 -21.40
N PRO A 29 25.53 -21.19 -21.72
CA PRO A 29 24.67 -20.58 -20.71
C PRO A 29 23.97 -21.66 -19.89
N TYR A 30 23.81 -21.44 -18.59
CA TYR A 30 23.01 -22.26 -17.71
C TYR A 30 21.68 -21.58 -17.39
N PHE A 31 20.70 -22.41 -17.09
CA PHE A 31 19.38 -21.98 -16.66
C PHE A 31 19.12 -22.54 -15.26
N LYS A 32 18.52 -21.71 -14.42
CA LYS A 32 18.02 -22.11 -13.12
C LYS A 32 16.54 -21.72 -13.03
N ILE A 33 15.71 -22.65 -12.59
CA ILE A 33 14.30 -22.40 -12.30
C ILE A 33 14.10 -22.62 -10.82
N SER A 34 13.46 -21.66 -10.16
CA SER A 34 13.19 -21.75 -8.71
C SER A 34 11.74 -21.37 -8.40
N VAL A 35 11.28 -21.89 -7.25
CA VAL A 35 10.08 -21.45 -6.58
C VAL A 35 10.50 -20.98 -5.20
N ASN A 36 10.22 -19.72 -4.93
CA ASN A 36 10.60 -19.04 -3.69
C ASN A 36 9.36 -18.78 -2.86
N GLY A 37 9.26 -19.41 -1.69
CA GLY A 37 8.26 -19.13 -0.67
C GLY A 37 8.79 -18.13 0.33
N MET A 38 7.99 -17.14 0.68
CA MET A 38 8.35 -16.06 1.59
C MET A 38 7.23 -15.80 2.57
N ALA A 39 7.55 -15.56 3.84
CA ALA A 39 6.62 -15.21 4.90
C ALA A 39 7.11 -13.92 5.56
N GLY A 40 6.43 -12.81 5.27
CA GLY A 40 6.66 -11.52 5.93
C GLY A 40 5.94 -11.48 7.27
N ILE A 41 6.65 -11.15 8.34
CA ILE A 41 6.11 -11.06 9.69
C ILE A 41 5.40 -9.72 9.86
N VAL A 42 4.16 -9.76 10.34
CA VAL A 42 3.33 -8.58 10.57
C VAL A 42 3.48 -8.11 12.01
N ASN A 43 4.18 -7.01 12.20
CA ASN A 43 4.34 -6.39 13.50
C ASN A 43 3.04 -5.70 13.96
N ASP A 44 2.84 -5.55 15.26
CA ASP A 44 1.64 -4.92 15.84
C ASP A 44 1.41 -3.48 15.39
N GLU A 45 2.47 -2.77 15.04
CA GLU A 45 2.39 -1.42 14.46
C GLU A 45 1.65 -1.38 13.10
N LEU A 46 1.68 -2.48 12.34
CA LEU A 46 0.99 -2.60 11.06
C LEU A 46 -0.48 -3.01 11.20
N LYS A 47 -0.85 -3.53 12.37
CA LYS A 47 -2.19 -4.00 12.66
C LYS A 47 -3.15 -2.89 13.05
N SER A 48 -2.62 -1.68 13.32
CA SER A 48 -3.45 -0.55 13.72
C SER A 48 -2.87 0.78 13.23
N PHE A 49 -3.73 1.80 13.20
CA PHE A 49 -3.37 3.17 12.87
C PHE A 49 -4.16 4.15 13.73
N ALA A 50 -3.68 5.38 13.86
CA ALA A 50 -4.44 6.48 14.44
C ALA A 50 -5.30 7.11 13.32
N PRO A 51 -6.63 6.98 13.36
CA PRO A 51 -7.48 7.60 12.35
C PRO A 51 -7.43 9.13 12.47
N VAL A 52 -7.40 9.77 11.31
CA VAL A 52 -7.47 11.23 11.19
C VAL A 52 -8.78 11.56 10.50
N MET A 53 -9.58 12.41 11.12
CA MET A 53 -10.79 12.94 10.49
C MET A 53 -10.43 14.05 9.52
N PRO A 54 -11.03 14.06 8.32
CA PRO A 54 -11.04 15.24 7.47
C PRO A 54 -11.62 16.41 8.26
N ALA A 55 -10.85 17.47 8.39
CA ALA A 55 -11.25 18.65 9.17
C ALA A 55 -10.55 19.87 8.61
N GLU A 56 -11.27 20.97 8.47
CA GLU A 56 -10.77 22.23 7.94
C GLU A 56 -11.23 23.39 8.86
N GLU A 57 -10.31 24.28 9.19
CA GLU A 57 -10.64 25.46 9.95
C GLU A 57 -11.51 26.41 9.12
N PHE A 58 -12.50 27.04 9.75
CA PHE A 58 -13.40 27.94 9.06
C PHE A 58 -12.69 29.23 8.65
N ASP A 59 -12.76 29.56 7.34
CA ASP A 59 -12.34 30.84 6.78
C ASP A 59 -13.50 31.47 5.98
N PHE A 60 -13.85 32.72 6.29
CA PHE A 60 -14.87 33.46 5.53
C PHE A 60 -14.51 33.66 4.06
N ASN A 61 -13.23 33.72 3.71
CA ASN A 61 -12.80 33.90 2.34
C ASN A 61 -13.16 32.67 1.47
N ASP A 62 -13.13 31.47 2.07
CA ASP A 62 -13.46 30.24 1.37
C ASP A 62 -14.95 30.12 1.05
N VAL A 63 -15.81 30.77 1.81
CA VAL A 63 -17.26 30.78 1.57
C VAL A 63 -17.59 31.38 0.20
N SER A 64 -16.79 32.34 -0.30
CA SER A 64 -16.94 32.95 -1.62
C SER A 64 -16.81 31.96 -2.78
N LYS A 65 -16.22 30.78 -2.57
CA LYS A 65 -16.15 29.69 -3.55
C LYS A 65 -17.53 29.04 -3.82
N TYR A 66 -18.41 29.12 -2.84
CA TYR A 66 -19.69 28.40 -2.82
C TYR A 66 -20.89 29.32 -2.94
N ILE A 67 -20.76 30.59 -2.52
CA ILE A 67 -21.85 31.57 -2.56
C ILE A 67 -21.35 32.94 -3.05
N THR A 68 -22.22 33.69 -3.73
CA THR A 68 -21.99 35.10 -4.01
C THR A 68 -23.10 35.94 -3.36
N TYR A 69 -22.73 37.12 -2.88
CA TYR A 69 -23.67 38.08 -2.35
C TYR A 69 -23.71 39.32 -3.21
N ASN A 70 -24.90 39.62 -3.75
CA ASN A 70 -25.11 40.85 -4.52
C ASN A 70 -25.58 41.96 -3.57
N ILE A 71 -24.70 42.96 -3.38
CA ILE A 71 -24.94 44.09 -2.46
C ILE A 71 -26.14 44.96 -2.88
N VAL A 72 -26.40 45.09 -4.19
CA VAL A 72 -27.46 45.95 -4.72
C VAL A 72 -28.83 45.30 -4.49
N THR A 73 -28.94 43.99 -4.77
CA THR A 73 -30.20 43.27 -4.63
C THR A 73 -30.36 42.58 -3.28
N GLN A 74 -29.33 42.65 -2.42
CA GLN A 74 -29.27 41.95 -1.12
C GLN A 74 -29.58 40.45 -1.20
N LYS A 75 -29.27 39.85 -2.32
CA LYS A 75 -29.54 38.40 -2.56
C LYS A 75 -28.27 37.56 -2.55
N ILE A 76 -28.35 36.39 -1.90
CA ILE A 76 -27.35 35.34 -1.99
C ILE A 76 -27.68 34.45 -3.19
N THR A 77 -26.67 34.16 -3.97
CA THR A 77 -26.74 33.12 -5.03
C THR A 77 -25.78 32.00 -4.64
N PHE A 78 -26.30 30.78 -4.58
CA PHE A 78 -25.52 29.59 -4.33
C PHE A 78 -24.87 29.12 -5.65
N LEU A 79 -23.55 29.06 -5.66
CA LEU A 79 -22.74 28.58 -6.77
C LEU A 79 -22.58 27.06 -6.72
N ASP A 80 -22.35 26.54 -5.50
CA ASP A 80 -22.16 25.14 -5.21
C ASP A 80 -22.70 24.83 -3.80
N THR A 81 -23.94 24.35 -3.74
CA THR A 81 -24.59 24.03 -2.46
C THR A 81 -24.00 22.77 -1.83
N ALA A 82 -23.67 21.77 -2.64
CA ALA A 82 -23.07 20.51 -2.15
C ALA A 82 -21.67 20.76 -1.57
N GLY A 83 -20.85 21.52 -2.26
CA GLY A 83 -19.53 21.96 -1.78
C GLY A 83 -19.62 22.77 -0.48
N LEU A 84 -20.62 23.67 -0.36
CA LEU A 84 -20.86 24.42 0.88
C LEU A 84 -21.21 23.50 2.05
N ILE A 85 -22.09 22.54 1.86
CA ILE A 85 -22.47 21.56 2.90
C ILE A 85 -21.25 20.73 3.31
N HIS A 86 -20.44 20.29 2.34
CA HIS A 86 -19.22 19.59 2.62
C HIS A 86 -18.22 20.43 3.43
N TYR A 87 -18.02 21.68 3.02
CA TYR A 87 -17.16 22.62 3.72
C TYR A 87 -17.63 22.85 5.18
N LEU A 88 -18.94 23.07 5.37
CA LEU A 88 -19.54 23.18 6.70
C LEU A 88 -19.27 21.93 7.56
N PHE A 89 -19.40 20.75 6.96
CA PHE A 89 -19.11 19.50 7.66
C PHE A 89 -17.64 19.43 8.10
N LEU A 90 -16.69 19.78 7.24
CA LEU A 90 -15.26 19.83 7.59
C LEU A 90 -14.97 20.81 8.72
N ASN A 91 -15.63 21.98 8.71
CA ASN A 91 -15.47 22.98 9.77
C ASN A 91 -16.06 22.49 11.10
N MET A 92 -17.24 21.84 11.08
CA MET A 92 -17.81 21.22 12.29
C MET A 92 -16.91 20.11 12.84
N MET A 93 -16.29 19.30 11.96
CA MET A 93 -15.31 18.30 12.36
C MET A 93 -14.08 18.93 13.01
N HIS A 94 -13.57 20.03 12.44
CA HIS A 94 -12.45 20.77 13.03
C HIS A 94 -12.84 21.33 14.41
N ASP A 95 -13.97 22.03 14.51
CA ASP A 95 -14.40 22.68 15.75
C ASP A 95 -14.69 21.64 16.85
N GLY A 96 -15.34 20.53 16.52
CA GLY A 96 -15.67 19.46 17.47
C GLY A 96 -14.49 18.61 17.93
N THR A 97 -13.38 18.58 17.17
CA THR A 97 -12.19 17.78 17.51
C THR A 97 -11.03 18.61 18.05
N LYS A 98 -10.78 19.82 17.50
CA LYS A 98 -9.58 20.64 17.77
C LYS A 98 -9.90 22.10 18.05
N GLY A 99 -11.08 22.58 17.67
CA GLY A 99 -11.47 23.99 17.81
C GLY A 99 -12.07 24.33 19.15
N LYS A 100 -12.94 25.34 19.17
CA LYS A 100 -13.57 25.92 20.38
C LYS A 100 -14.43 24.93 21.16
N ASN A 101 -15.07 23.98 20.41
CA ASN A 101 -15.95 22.96 20.95
C ASN A 101 -15.26 21.58 20.99
N ALA A 102 -13.94 21.54 21.09
CA ALA A 102 -13.16 20.31 21.13
C ALA A 102 -13.68 19.33 22.20
N GLY A 103 -13.83 18.06 21.81
CA GLY A 103 -14.37 16.99 22.65
C GLY A 103 -15.84 16.64 22.40
N LEU A 104 -16.60 17.48 21.64
CA LEU A 104 -17.94 17.08 21.19
C LEU A 104 -17.92 15.96 20.18
N ILE A 105 -16.83 15.85 19.42
CA ILE A 105 -16.56 14.73 18.52
C ILE A 105 -15.30 14.02 19.00
N LYS A 106 -15.44 12.71 19.29
CA LYS A 106 -14.34 11.88 19.76
C LYS A 106 -13.82 11.03 18.63
N VAL A 107 -12.60 11.28 18.21
CA VAL A 107 -11.87 10.43 17.24
C VAL A 107 -11.21 9.29 18.01
N PRO A 108 -11.41 8.02 17.61
CA PRO A 108 -10.68 6.91 18.20
C PRO A 108 -9.17 7.14 18.08
N THR A 109 -8.44 6.85 19.13
CA THR A 109 -6.97 6.99 19.13
C THR A 109 -6.29 5.85 18.35
N LYS A 110 -7.01 4.75 18.15
CA LYS A 110 -6.51 3.56 17.47
C LYS A 110 -7.65 2.87 16.71
N ALA A 111 -7.39 2.52 15.47
CA ALA A 111 -8.28 1.72 14.62
C ALA A 111 -7.49 0.58 13.98
N SER A 112 -8.17 -0.52 13.67
CA SER A 112 -7.56 -1.68 13.02
C SER A 112 -7.31 -1.43 11.55
N THR A 113 -6.16 -1.89 11.05
CA THR A 113 -5.89 -2.00 9.62
C THR A 113 -6.51 -3.29 9.06
N ALA A 114 -6.38 -3.53 7.76
CA ALA A 114 -6.76 -4.80 7.15
C ALA A 114 -5.95 -6.01 7.67
N LEU A 115 -4.80 -5.78 8.31
CA LEU A 115 -3.97 -6.81 8.96
C LEU A 115 -4.32 -7.00 10.44
N GLY A 116 -5.07 -6.07 11.02
CA GLY A 116 -5.43 -6.08 12.44
C GLY A 116 -6.74 -6.82 12.73
N LYS A 117 -7.18 -6.74 13.97
CA LYS A 117 -8.42 -7.36 14.45
C LYS A 117 -9.28 -6.36 15.22
N GLY A 118 -10.59 -6.55 15.09
CA GLY A 118 -11.59 -5.79 15.84
C GLY A 118 -12.05 -4.54 15.10
N ASP A 119 -13.34 -4.31 15.14
CA ASP A 119 -13.97 -3.15 14.53
C ASP A 119 -13.79 -1.94 15.44
N THR A 120 -13.65 -0.80 14.83
CA THR A 120 -13.56 0.49 15.53
C THR A 120 -14.76 1.33 15.17
N GLN A 121 -15.52 1.76 16.18
CA GLN A 121 -16.65 2.65 15.96
C GLN A 121 -16.22 4.10 16.12
N PHE A 122 -16.69 4.89 15.18
CA PHE A 122 -16.59 6.32 15.19
C PHE A 122 -17.99 6.89 15.39
N LEU A 123 -18.15 7.72 16.43
CA LEU A 123 -19.45 8.25 16.84
C LEU A 123 -19.58 9.71 16.45
N LEU A 124 -20.67 10.05 15.75
CA LEU A 124 -21.08 11.41 15.40
C LEU A 124 -22.51 11.64 15.92
N PRO A 125 -22.70 11.88 17.24
CA PRO A 125 -24.03 12.06 17.80
C PRO A 125 -24.74 13.26 17.17
N HIS A 126 -25.98 13.10 16.76
CA HIS A 126 -26.79 14.19 16.17
C HIS A 126 -26.81 15.44 17.05
N SER A 127 -26.90 15.26 18.38
CA SER A 127 -26.88 16.36 19.34
C SER A 127 -25.58 17.16 19.31
N SER A 128 -24.42 16.48 19.16
CA SER A 128 -23.13 17.13 19.01
C SER A 128 -23.04 17.88 17.69
N MET A 129 -23.48 17.25 16.58
CA MET A 129 -23.48 17.87 15.27
C MET A 129 -24.40 19.06 15.18
N ASP A 130 -25.60 19.00 15.76
CA ASP A 130 -26.55 20.15 15.82
C ASP A 130 -25.97 21.28 16.67
N SER A 131 -25.35 20.98 17.79
CA SER A 131 -24.67 21.96 18.61
C SER A 131 -23.53 22.67 17.87
N LEU A 132 -22.69 21.93 17.16
CA LEU A 132 -21.62 22.48 16.34
C LEU A 132 -22.15 23.34 15.20
N PHE A 133 -23.21 22.90 14.53
CA PHE A 133 -23.85 23.67 13.46
C PHE A 133 -24.45 24.99 13.99
N ARG A 134 -25.16 24.97 15.11
CA ARG A 134 -25.74 26.17 15.70
C ARG A 134 -24.68 27.14 16.23
N SER A 135 -23.51 26.66 16.65
CA SER A 135 -22.37 27.49 17.05
C SER A 135 -21.55 28.02 15.87
N HIS A 136 -21.77 27.48 14.67
CA HIS A 136 -20.99 27.82 13.48
C HIS A 136 -21.24 29.28 13.04
N PRO A 137 -20.19 30.05 12.65
CA PRO A 137 -20.33 31.45 12.26
C PRO A 137 -21.40 31.68 11.17
N LEU A 138 -21.48 30.79 10.15
CA LEU A 138 -22.46 30.92 9.08
C LEU A 138 -23.89 30.73 9.57
N TYR A 139 -24.16 29.88 10.58
CA TYR A 139 -25.52 29.69 11.09
C TYR A 139 -26.13 31.00 11.64
N ASN A 140 -25.29 31.80 12.29
CA ASN A 140 -25.70 33.03 12.96
C ASN A 140 -25.73 34.25 12.02
N LEU A 141 -25.33 34.13 10.76
CA LEU A 141 -25.45 35.21 9.81
C LEU A 141 -26.92 35.45 9.42
N PRO A 142 -27.42 36.70 9.51
CA PRO A 142 -28.80 37.03 9.12
C PRO A 142 -29.10 36.74 7.64
N LEU A 143 -28.05 36.73 6.82
CA LEU A 143 -28.14 36.50 5.37
C LEU A 143 -28.38 35.05 4.99
N ILE A 144 -28.11 34.08 5.86
CA ILE A 144 -28.31 32.65 5.56
C ILE A 144 -29.79 32.31 5.64
N PRO A 145 -30.40 31.88 4.54
CA PRO A 145 -31.81 31.59 4.49
C PRO A 145 -32.20 30.43 5.42
N GLN A 146 -33.41 30.47 5.97
CA GLN A 146 -33.92 29.42 6.87
C GLN A 146 -33.95 28.07 6.22
N PHE A 147 -34.31 27.99 4.92
CA PHE A 147 -34.36 26.71 4.21
C PHE A 147 -32.99 25.98 4.21
N LEU A 148 -31.84 26.72 4.16
CA LEU A 148 -30.50 26.11 4.22
C LEU A 148 -30.24 25.55 5.62
N LYS A 149 -30.61 26.30 6.67
CA LYS A 149 -30.50 25.82 8.05
C LYS A 149 -31.31 24.56 8.28
N ASP A 150 -32.53 24.53 7.75
CA ASP A 150 -33.43 23.37 7.82
C ASP A 150 -32.87 22.19 7.04
N SER A 151 -32.28 22.42 5.86
CA SER A 151 -31.63 21.39 5.04
C SER A 151 -30.44 20.76 5.76
N VAL A 152 -29.55 21.56 6.35
CA VAL A 152 -28.39 21.05 7.11
C VAL A 152 -28.85 20.29 8.36
N THR A 153 -29.86 20.82 9.09
CA THR A 153 -30.42 20.15 10.26
C THR A 153 -31.05 18.80 9.86
N SER A 154 -31.76 18.77 8.74
CA SER A 154 -32.31 17.52 8.20
C SER A 154 -31.21 16.53 7.80
N ALA A 155 -30.13 17.00 7.16
CA ALA A 155 -29.00 16.17 6.82
C ALA A 155 -28.32 15.61 8.08
N ILE A 156 -28.13 16.41 9.14
CA ILE A 156 -27.60 15.95 10.43
C ILE A 156 -28.48 14.83 11.01
N ASN A 157 -29.79 15.02 11.04
CA ASN A 157 -30.72 14.06 11.62
C ASN A 157 -30.83 12.75 10.83
N ASN A 158 -30.51 12.79 9.55
CA ASN A 158 -30.53 11.61 8.66
C ASN A 158 -29.15 10.93 8.55
N PHE A 159 -28.09 11.59 9.04
CA PHE A 159 -26.74 11.06 8.97
C PHE A 159 -26.56 9.92 9.98
N PRO A 160 -25.83 8.84 9.63
CA PRO A 160 -25.56 7.78 10.58
C PRO A 160 -24.75 8.30 11.80
N GLU A 161 -25.22 8.05 13.03
CA GLU A 161 -24.46 8.43 14.23
C GLU A 161 -23.25 7.53 14.49
N VAL A 162 -23.20 6.35 13.86
CA VAL A 162 -22.15 5.35 14.06
C VAL A 162 -21.54 4.95 12.74
N PHE A 163 -20.25 5.17 12.60
CA PHE A 163 -19.46 4.66 11.49
C PHE A 163 -18.56 3.55 12.01
N THR A 164 -18.64 2.39 11.38
CA THR A 164 -17.80 1.25 11.73
C THR A 164 -16.66 1.12 10.73
N LEU A 165 -15.43 1.25 11.23
CA LEU A 165 -14.23 0.86 10.53
C LEU A 165 -13.98 -0.61 10.84
N TYR A 166 -14.25 -1.46 9.87
CA TYR A 166 -14.11 -2.91 10.04
C TYR A 166 -12.65 -3.30 10.15
N GLY A 167 -12.33 -4.14 11.12
CA GLY A 167 -11.03 -4.76 11.27
C GLY A 167 -10.77 -5.80 10.19
N GLY A 168 -9.51 -6.18 10.05
CA GLY A 168 -9.09 -7.25 9.15
C GLY A 168 -9.05 -8.63 9.81
N ASN A 169 -8.28 -9.52 9.20
CA ASN A 169 -8.23 -10.94 9.55
C ASN A 169 -7.21 -11.29 10.67
N ASN A 170 -6.64 -10.30 11.35
CA ASN A 170 -5.60 -10.49 12.37
C ASN A 170 -4.44 -11.37 11.87
N LEU A 171 -3.81 -10.93 10.80
CA LEU A 171 -2.71 -11.68 10.19
C LEU A 171 -1.41 -11.43 10.96
N ASP A 172 -0.75 -12.51 11.37
CA ASP A 172 0.58 -12.46 11.98
C ASP A 172 1.69 -12.57 10.94
N TYR A 173 1.37 -13.06 9.74
CA TYR A 173 2.28 -13.15 8.62
C TYR A 173 1.53 -13.06 7.29
N VAL A 174 2.22 -12.60 6.27
CA VAL A 174 1.75 -12.58 4.88
C VAL A 174 2.69 -13.45 4.05
N VAL A 175 2.15 -14.41 3.32
CA VAL A 175 2.92 -15.33 2.49
C VAL A 175 2.89 -14.92 1.04
N ALA A 176 3.99 -15.17 0.34
CA ALA A 176 4.08 -15.08 -1.11
C ALA A 176 4.87 -16.28 -1.66
N ALA A 177 4.54 -16.71 -2.87
CA ALA A 177 5.30 -17.71 -3.60
C ALA A 177 5.58 -17.17 -5.01
N ILE A 178 6.85 -17.04 -5.38
CA ILE A 178 7.25 -16.40 -6.63
C ILE A 178 8.10 -17.38 -7.46
N PRO A 179 7.65 -17.74 -8.66
CA PRO A 179 8.48 -18.44 -9.62
C PRO A 179 9.55 -17.48 -10.18
N GLN A 180 10.74 -18.01 -10.38
CA GLN A 180 11.91 -17.27 -10.85
C GLN A 180 12.70 -18.09 -11.83
N VAL A 181 13.23 -17.43 -12.85
CA VAL A 181 14.18 -17.98 -13.81
C VAL A 181 15.44 -17.14 -13.77
N GLU A 182 16.60 -17.80 -13.70
CA GLU A 182 17.91 -17.18 -13.80
C GLU A 182 18.65 -17.74 -15.00
N ILE A 183 19.35 -16.87 -15.71
CA ILE A 183 20.12 -17.21 -16.93
C ILE A 183 21.53 -16.66 -16.75
N GLY A 184 22.52 -17.52 -16.77
CA GLY A 184 23.92 -17.15 -16.67
C GLY A 184 24.80 -18.11 -17.48
N SER A 185 26.06 -17.86 -17.66
CA SER A 185 26.78 -16.65 -17.34
C SER A 185 27.23 -15.97 -18.64
N LEU A 186 27.21 -14.64 -18.64
CA LEU A 186 27.90 -13.85 -19.65
C LEU A 186 28.96 -13.00 -18.93
N TYR A 187 30.24 -13.43 -19.00
CA TYR A 187 31.36 -12.78 -18.32
C TYR A 187 31.07 -12.45 -16.86
N GLY A 188 30.63 -13.47 -16.08
CA GLY A 188 30.30 -13.32 -14.67
C GLY A 188 29.03 -12.53 -14.41
N THR A 189 28.13 -12.45 -15.40
CA THR A 189 26.83 -11.78 -15.28
C THR A 189 25.70 -12.78 -15.40
N GLU A 190 24.68 -12.64 -14.55
CA GLU A 190 23.48 -13.47 -14.48
C GLU A 190 22.24 -12.57 -14.53
N LEU A 191 21.25 -12.97 -15.33
CA LEU A 191 19.98 -12.30 -15.45
C LEU A 191 18.90 -13.05 -14.65
N LEU A 192 17.94 -12.34 -14.13
CA LEU A 192 16.81 -12.86 -13.36
C LEU A 192 15.51 -12.34 -13.94
N LEU A 193 14.51 -13.24 -14.03
CA LEU A 193 13.15 -12.94 -14.40
C LEU A 193 12.18 -13.56 -13.38
N ARG A 194 11.21 -12.79 -12.94
CA ARG A 194 10.09 -13.19 -12.08
C ARG A 194 8.78 -12.79 -12.71
N VAL A 195 7.79 -13.66 -12.72
CA VAL A 195 6.46 -13.34 -13.25
C VAL A 195 5.39 -14.12 -12.49
N ILE A 196 4.38 -13.41 -12.02
CA ILE A 196 3.08 -13.97 -11.65
C ILE A 196 2.07 -13.31 -12.59
N PRO A 197 1.46 -14.04 -13.53
CA PRO A 197 0.43 -13.50 -14.40
C PRO A 197 -0.77 -13.06 -13.57
N PRO A 198 -1.69 -12.23 -14.11
CA PRO A 198 -2.88 -11.84 -13.40
C PRO A 198 -3.65 -13.04 -12.87
N VAL A 199 -3.85 -13.09 -11.56
CA VAL A 199 -4.56 -14.17 -10.84
C VAL A 199 -5.52 -13.55 -9.84
N ASN A 200 -6.71 -14.11 -9.72
CA ASN A 200 -7.67 -13.71 -8.69
C ASN A 200 -7.36 -14.43 -7.37
N LEU A 201 -7.03 -13.68 -6.34
CA LEU A 201 -6.69 -14.18 -5.01
C LEU A 201 -7.89 -14.16 -4.04
N GLY A 202 -9.10 -14.09 -4.58
CA GLY A 202 -10.35 -14.07 -3.82
C GLY A 202 -10.79 -12.65 -3.42
N ALA A 203 -12.00 -12.56 -2.85
CA ALA A 203 -12.66 -11.28 -2.54
C ALA A 203 -11.89 -10.38 -1.55
N THR A 204 -11.01 -10.94 -0.73
CA THR A 204 -10.24 -10.17 0.26
C THR A 204 -9.06 -9.43 -0.37
N ILE A 205 -8.41 -10.01 -1.38
CA ILE A 205 -7.20 -9.46 -2.02
C ILE A 205 -7.54 -8.90 -3.39
N GLY A 206 -8.39 -9.60 -4.18
CA GLY A 206 -8.74 -9.24 -5.54
C GLY A 206 -7.77 -9.80 -6.58
N ASP A 207 -7.65 -9.10 -7.70
CA ASP A 207 -6.77 -9.47 -8.80
C ASP A 207 -5.35 -8.96 -8.54
N PHE A 208 -4.38 -9.86 -8.69
CA PHE A 208 -2.98 -9.61 -8.41
C PHE A 208 -2.12 -10.01 -9.61
N ALA A 209 -1.16 -9.17 -9.96
CA ALA A 209 -0.13 -9.48 -10.95
C ALA A 209 1.24 -8.97 -10.46
N PHE A 210 2.30 -9.67 -10.84
CA PHE A 210 3.64 -9.32 -10.43
C PHE A 210 4.66 -9.65 -11.54
N TRP A 211 5.65 -8.79 -11.72
CA TRP A 211 6.78 -9.02 -12.60
C TRP A 211 8.06 -8.41 -12.00
N GLY A 212 9.20 -8.99 -12.36
CA GLY A 212 10.49 -8.49 -11.92
C GLY A 212 11.60 -8.92 -12.88
N ILE A 213 12.55 -8.02 -13.08
CA ILE A 213 13.78 -8.26 -13.80
C ILE A 213 14.96 -7.89 -12.92
N GLY A 214 16.05 -8.63 -13.05
CA GLY A 214 17.27 -8.36 -12.30
C GLY A 214 18.51 -8.72 -13.07
N ILE A 215 19.61 -8.08 -12.69
CA ILE A 215 20.95 -8.38 -13.17
C ILE A 215 21.86 -8.51 -11.96
N LYS A 216 22.71 -9.54 -11.96
CA LYS A 216 23.76 -9.77 -10.96
C LYS A 216 25.08 -9.90 -11.66
N HIS A 217 26.12 -9.25 -11.11
CA HIS A 217 27.47 -9.32 -11.65
C HIS A 217 28.46 -9.70 -10.55
N SER A 218 29.36 -10.65 -10.86
CA SER A 218 30.40 -11.10 -9.94
C SER A 218 31.49 -10.06 -9.83
N ILE A 219 31.68 -9.50 -8.63
CA ILE A 219 32.80 -8.60 -8.31
C ILE A 219 34.06 -9.42 -8.05
N SER A 220 33.91 -10.57 -7.40
CA SER A 220 35.04 -11.44 -7.04
C SER A 220 35.80 -11.98 -8.25
N GLN A 221 35.19 -12.03 -9.45
CA GLN A 221 35.89 -12.42 -10.68
C GLN A 221 37.08 -11.54 -11.05
N TYR A 222 37.23 -10.36 -10.46
CA TYR A 222 38.33 -9.42 -10.75
C TYR A 222 39.50 -9.57 -9.81
N PHE A 223 39.36 -10.30 -8.69
CA PHE A 223 40.43 -10.49 -7.71
C PHE A 223 40.59 -11.94 -7.22
N ASN A 224 39.62 -12.83 -7.51
CA ASN A 224 39.76 -14.25 -7.27
C ASN A 224 40.21 -14.93 -8.56
N ASP A 225 41.29 -15.62 -8.55
CA ASP A 225 41.73 -16.45 -9.69
C ASP A 225 40.77 -17.61 -9.89
N GLU A 226 40.11 -17.65 -11.03
CA GLU A 226 39.19 -18.74 -11.40
C GLU A 226 39.99 -20.01 -11.77
N PHE A 227 41.24 -19.84 -12.18
CA PHE A 227 42.17 -20.91 -12.54
C PHE A 227 43.38 -20.89 -11.65
N ASN A 228 43.85 -22.07 -11.27
CA ASN A 228 45.13 -22.23 -10.56
C ASN A 228 46.32 -22.03 -11.53
N SER A 229 47.53 -22.06 -10.98
CA SER A 229 48.78 -21.94 -11.76
C SER A 229 48.98 -23.01 -12.85
N GLU A 230 48.22 -24.11 -12.77
CA GLU A 230 48.23 -25.19 -13.77
C GLU A 230 47.13 -25.02 -14.83
N GLY A 231 46.37 -23.91 -14.81
CA GLY A 231 45.26 -23.65 -15.74
C GLY A 231 44.00 -24.46 -15.45
N ARG A 232 43.90 -25.09 -14.28
CA ARG A 232 42.65 -25.78 -13.83
C ARG A 232 41.77 -24.84 -13.02
N LEU A 233 40.44 -25.02 -13.14
CA LEU A 233 39.50 -24.28 -12.33
C LEU A 233 39.76 -24.51 -10.83
N ASN A 234 39.90 -23.43 -10.09
CA ASN A 234 39.98 -23.51 -8.63
C ASN A 234 38.62 -24.01 -8.10
N PRO A 235 38.63 -25.03 -7.23
CA PRO A 235 37.40 -25.46 -6.57
C PRO A 235 36.72 -24.28 -5.84
N VAL A 236 35.38 -24.23 -5.89
CA VAL A 236 34.62 -23.14 -5.27
C VAL A 236 34.83 -23.06 -3.76
N ASP A 237 35.10 -24.21 -3.12
CA ASP A 237 35.37 -24.34 -1.68
C ASP A 237 36.75 -23.84 -1.26
N GLU A 238 37.72 -23.73 -2.16
CA GLU A 238 39.05 -23.19 -1.89
C GLU A 238 39.09 -21.65 -1.96
N ARG A 239 38.06 -21.03 -2.54
CA ARG A 239 37.99 -19.57 -2.59
C ARG A 239 37.62 -18.99 -1.22
N PRO A 240 38.21 -17.86 -0.81
CA PRO A 240 37.91 -17.28 0.50
C PRO A 240 36.45 -16.89 0.66
N PHE A 241 35.88 -16.22 -0.31
CA PHE A 241 34.47 -15.84 -0.46
C PHE A 241 34.24 -15.26 -1.85
N ASP A 242 32.99 -15.24 -2.25
CA ASP A 242 32.54 -14.59 -3.48
C ASP A 242 31.74 -13.33 -3.15
N LEU A 243 31.88 -12.30 -4.00
CA LEU A 243 31.13 -11.05 -3.94
C LEU A 243 30.40 -10.77 -5.24
N SER A 244 29.20 -10.25 -5.16
CA SER A 244 28.44 -9.77 -6.31
C SER A 244 27.67 -8.51 -6.00
N ALA A 245 27.45 -7.69 -7.04
CA ALA A 245 26.49 -6.60 -7.04
C ALA A 245 25.26 -7.00 -7.84
N GLN A 246 24.09 -6.52 -7.42
CA GLN A 246 22.81 -6.84 -8.06
C GLN A 246 21.98 -5.58 -8.19
N PHE A 247 21.24 -5.51 -9.27
CA PHE A 247 20.23 -4.50 -9.51
C PHE A 247 18.93 -5.18 -9.91
N VAL A 248 17.81 -4.77 -9.32
CA VAL A 248 16.51 -5.37 -9.56
C VAL A 248 15.45 -4.28 -9.71
N TYR A 249 14.58 -4.45 -10.68
CA TYR A 249 13.40 -3.64 -10.89
C TYR A 249 12.16 -4.51 -10.97
N GLN A 250 11.12 -4.18 -10.22
CA GLN A 250 9.89 -4.98 -10.10
C GLN A 250 8.65 -4.11 -10.11
N GLY A 251 7.55 -4.69 -10.58
CA GLY A 251 6.23 -4.09 -10.53
C GLY A 251 5.20 -5.04 -9.94
N THR A 252 4.28 -4.49 -9.16
CA THR A 252 3.12 -5.18 -8.60
C THR A 252 1.87 -4.43 -8.99
N TYR A 253 0.85 -5.15 -9.42
CA TYR A 253 -0.50 -4.63 -9.67
C TYR A 253 -1.49 -5.36 -8.79
N LEU A 254 -2.39 -4.61 -8.18
CA LEU A 254 -3.48 -5.12 -7.36
C LEU A 254 -4.75 -4.33 -7.67
N GLU A 255 -5.85 -5.05 -7.92
CA GLU A 255 -7.18 -4.49 -8.12
C GLU A 255 -8.19 -5.23 -7.25
N ASN A 256 -9.02 -4.50 -6.53
CA ASN A 256 -10.06 -5.09 -5.70
C ASN A 256 -11.29 -4.19 -5.62
N THR A 257 -12.46 -4.82 -5.47
CA THR A 257 -13.72 -4.12 -5.18
C THR A 257 -13.99 -4.19 -3.69
N ILE A 258 -14.11 -3.03 -3.03
CA ILE A 258 -14.14 -2.95 -1.58
C ILE A 258 -15.43 -2.35 -1.06
N GLY A 259 -15.93 -2.95 0.03
CA GLY A 259 -16.97 -2.40 0.87
C GLY A 259 -18.36 -2.41 0.26
N VAL A 260 -19.30 -1.82 1.01
CA VAL A 260 -20.73 -1.74 0.66
C VAL A 260 -20.96 -0.85 -0.57
N THR A 261 -20.04 0.08 -0.82
CA THR A 261 -20.12 1.02 -1.95
C THR A 261 -19.64 0.42 -3.27
N GLN A 262 -19.20 -0.85 -3.27
CA GLN A 262 -18.59 -1.49 -4.45
C GLN A 262 -17.46 -0.64 -5.05
N ALA A 263 -16.69 -0.01 -4.16
CA ALA A 263 -15.62 0.88 -4.57
C ALA A 263 -14.44 0.11 -5.17
N GLU A 264 -13.94 0.58 -6.28
CA GLU A 264 -12.80 0.01 -6.98
C GLU A 264 -11.50 0.58 -6.39
N LEU A 265 -10.65 -0.29 -5.91
CA LEU A 265 -9.28 0.03 -5.49
C LEU A 265 -8.31 -0.53 -6.51
N THR A 266 -7.52 0.33 -7.12
CA THR A 266 -6.37 -0.05 -7.95
C THR A 266 -5.10 0.38 -7.24
N SER A 267 -4.11 -0.49 -7.15
CA SER A 267 -2.82 -0.18 -6.56
C SER A 267 -1.68 -0.67 -7.43
N ASN A 268 -0.81 0.24 -7.81
CA ASN A 268 0.42 -0.02 -8.55
C ASN A 268 1.61 0.25 -7.65
N ALA A 269 2.50 -0.72 -7.52
CA ALA A 269 3.75 -0.52 -6.82
C ALA A 269 4.93 -0.84 -7.73
N THR A 270 5.99 -0.04 -7.60
CA THR A 270 7.27 -0.29 -8.25
C THR A 270 8.36 -0.32 -7.19
N LEU A 271 9.31 -1.22 -7.37
CA LEU A 271 10.50 -1.34 -6.53
C LEU A 271 11.75 -1.30 -7.37
N LEU A 272 12.71 -0.55 -6.88
CA LEU A 272 14.08 -0.55 -7.33
C LEU A 272 14.96 -1.04 -6.17
N SER A 273 15.84 -2.00 -6.43
CA SER A 273 16.75 -2.52 -5.41
C SER A 273 18.17 -2.60 -5.93
N PHE A 274 19.10 -2.15 -5.11
CA PHE A 274 20.55 -2.35 -5.28
C PHE A 274 21.09 -3.17 -4.13
N ASN A 275 21.77 -4.27 -4.44
CA ASN A 275 22.23 -5.24 -3.46
C ASN A 275 23.71 -5.53 -3.61
N ILE A 276 24.39 -5.74 -2.48
CA ILE A 276 25.74 -6.32 -2.42
C ILE A 276 25.63 -7.60 -1.63
N ASN A 277 26.08 -8.70 -2.23
CA ASN A 277 26.02 -10.02 -1.62
C ASN A 277 27.39 -10.67 -1.55
N ALA A 278 27.58 -11.42 -0.48
CA ALA A 278 28.73 -12.29 -0.26
C ALA A 278 28.25 -13.73 -0.07
N SER A 279 29.01 -14.68 -0.55
CA SER A 279 28.77 -16.11 -0.28
C SER A 279 30.08 -16.86 -0.06
N LYS A 280 29.98 -17.95 0.70
CA LYS A 280 31.06 -18.91 0.92
C LYS A 280 30.51 -20.31 0.79
N SER A 281 31.17 -21.10 -0.05
CA SER A 281 30.90 -22.53 -0.19
C SER A 281 31.75 -23.32 0.77
N PHE A 282 31.13 -24.31 1.44
CA PHE A 282 31.79 -25.29 2.30
C PHE A 282 31.64 -26.66 1.64
N LYS A 283 32.75 -27.21 1.24
CA LYS A 283 32.90 -28.41 0.43
C LYS A 283 31.80 -29.45 0.65
N ASP A 284 30.97 -29.68 -0.38
CA ASP A 284 29.92 -30.69 -0.45
C ASP A 284 28.88 -30.67 0.70
N LEU A 285 28.96 -29.68 1.59
CA LEU A 285 28.06 -29.57 2.75
C LEU A 285 26.95 -28.59 2.51
N PHE A 286 27.30 -27.31 2.39
CA PHE A 286 26.36 -26.20 2.22
C PHE A 286 27.10 -24.92 1.80
N ASP A 287 26.35 -23.97 1.28
CA ASP A 287 26.79 -22.61 1.05
C ASP A 287 26.12 -21.68 2.04
N VAL A 288 26.86 -20.69 2.54
CA VAL A 288 26.30 -19.59 3.33
C VAL A 288 26.35 -18.33 2.49
N TYR A 289 25.31 -17.54 2.55
CA TYR A 289 25.29 -16.23 1.90
C TYR A 289 24.75 -15.16 2.83
N THR A 290 25.17 -13.93 2.59
CA THR A 290 24.64 -12.74 3.25
C THR A 290 24.66 -11.58 2.26
N GLY A 291 23.84 -10.58 2.52
CA GLY A 291 23.79 -9.41 1.66
C GLY A 291 23.07 -8.23 2.30
N ILE A 292 23.38 -7.05 1.78
CA ILE A 292 22.71 -5.80 2.14
C ILE A 292 22.03 -5.26 0.89
N SER A 293 20.75 -4.91 1.02
CA SER A 293 19.93 -4.33 -0.04
C SER A 293 19.47 -2.94 0.36
N TYR A 294 19.62 -1.98 -0.55
CA TYR A 294 18.95 -0.70 -0.49
C TYR A 294 17.77 -0.73 -1.49
N GLU A 295 16.59 -0.45 -1.02
CA GLU A 295 15.35 -0.58 -1.78
C GLU A 295 14.58 0.74 -1.76
N THR A 296 14.06 1.16 -2.92
CA THR A 296 13.09 2.24 -3.01
C THR A 296 11.77 1.69 -3.53
N ILE A 297 10.69 1.99 -2.84
CA ILE A 297 9.35 1.50 -3.15
C ILE A 297 8.45 2.71 -3.41
N ASN A 298 7.81 2.74 -4.57
CA ASN A 298 6.80 3.73 -4.93
C ASN A 298 5.47 3.02 -5.10
N ILE A 299 4.46 3.46 -4.35
CA ILE A 299 3.10 2.93 -4.40
C ILE A 299 2.16 4.05 -4.82
N LYS A 300 1.36 3.78 -5.86
CA LYS A 300 0.26 4.64 -6.30
C LYS A 300 -1.02 3.86 -6.18
N SER A 301 -1.90 4.30 -5.31
CA SER A 301 -3.20 3.69 -5.12
C SER A 301 -4.29 4.69 -5.49
N GLN A 302 -5.30 4.23 -6.20
CA GLN A 302 -6.47 4.98 -6.59
C GLN A 302 -7.70 4.26 -6.06
N TYR A 303 -8.57 5.01 -5.41
CA TYR A 303 -9.82 4.53 -4.87
C TYR A 303 -10.96 5.30 -5.53
N VAL A 304 -11.81 4.59 -6.29
CA VAL A 304 -12.93 5.16 -7.03
C VAL A 304 -14.21 4.64 -6.42
N TYR A 305 -15.06 5.53 -5.94
CA TYR A 305 -16.32 5.15 -5.33
C TYR A 305 -17.43 6.10 -5.76
N LYS A 306 -18.68 5.63 -5.63
CA LYS A 306 -19.87 6.44 -5.80
C LYS A 306 -20.73 6.31 -4.55
N LEU A 307 -21.23 7.43 -4.04
CA LEU A 307 -22.14 7.39 -2.89
C LEU A 307 -23.37 6.53 -3.23
N PRO A 308 -23.71 5.53 -2.40
CA PRO A 308 -24.94 4.75 -2.58
C PRO A 308 -26.17 5.64 -2.65
N VAL A 309 -27.15 5.25 -3.49
CA VAL A 309 -28.38 6.00 -3.72
C VAL A 309 -29.14 6.27 -2.40
N GLU A 310 -29.13 5.30 -1.48
CA GLU A 310 -29.74 5.42 -0.16
C GLU A 310 -29.08 6.51 0.69
N ILE A 311 -27.76 6.60 0.63
CA ILE A 311 -27.00 7.65 1.35
C ILE A 311 -27.27 9.02 0.74
N GLN A 312 -27.27 9.13 -0.60
CA GLN A 312 -27.61 10.37 -1.30
C GLN A 312 -29.03 10.83 -0.95
N TRP A 313 -29.98 9.90 -0.87
CA TRP A 313 -31.33 10.22 -0.43
C TRP A 313 -31.38 10.68 1.05
N GLN A 314 -30.67 10.00 1.94
CA GLN A 314 -30.58 10.39 3.36
C GLN A 314 -30.00 11.78 3.54
N LEU A 315 -29.04 12.15 2.68
CA LEU A 315 -28.43 13.50 2.66
C LEU A 315 -29.32 14.54 1.96
N GLY A 316 -30.51 14.17 1.46
CA GLY A 316 -31.39 15.07 0.74
C GLY A 316 -30.95 15.46 -0.66
N LEU A 317 -29.99 14.73 -1.23
CA LEU A 317 -29.49 14.93 -2.60
C LEU A 317 -30.42 14.31 -3.66
N LEU A 318 -31.22 13.33 -3.29
CA LEU A 318 -32.20 12.63 -4.15
C LEU A 318 -33.55 12.56 -3.48
N GLU A 319 -34.62 12.51 -4.30
CA GLU A 319 -36.01 12.36 -3.85
C GLU A 319 -36.51 10.92 -4.00
N LYS A 320 -37.30 10.43 -3.05
CA LYS A 320 -38.06 9.17 -3.19
C LYS A 320 -39.42 9.41 -3.87
N PRO A 321 -39.99 8.40 -4.56
CA PRO A 321 -39.51 7.01 -4.71
C PRO A 321 -38.55 6.80 -5.87
N SER A 322 -38.38 7.77 -6.76
CA SER A 322 -37.67 7.61 -8.04
C SER A 322 -36.17 7.86 -7.94
N TYR A 323 -35.69 8.29 -6.75
CA TYR A 323 -34.30 8.74 -6.55
C TYR A 323 -33.88 9.80 -7.58
N THR A 324 -34.83 10.68 -7.95
CA THR A 324 -34.51 11.83 -8.81
C THR A 324 -33.73 12.89 -8.06
N PRO A 325 -32.85 13.65 -8.71
CA PRO A 325 -32.17 14.77 -8.08
C PRO A 325 -33.19 15.79 -7.53
N THR A 326 -32.97 16.22 -6.30
CA THR A 326 -33.72 17.31 -5.66
C THR A 326 -33.40 18.62 -6.38
N PRO A 327 -34.38 19.52 -6.67
CA PRO A 327 -34.10 20.82 -7.27
C PRO A 327 -33.05 21.61 -6.46
N GLY A 328 -31.95 22.02 -7.12
CA GLY A 328 -30.78 22.66 -6.51
C GLY A 328 -29.78 21.71 -5.84
N HIS A 329 -30.07 20.40 -5.83
CA HIS A 329 -29.20 19.37 -5.28
C HIS A 329 -29.17 18.19 -6.27
N PRO A 330 -28.38 18.25 -7.34
CA PRO A 330 -28.44 17.27 -8.44
C PRO A 330 -28.01 15.86 -8.06
N GLY A 331 -27.64 15.63 -6.80
CA GLY A 331 -27.05 14.38 -6.34
C GLY A 331 -25.63 14.20 -6.87
N ASP A 332 -24.93 13.22 -6.32
CA ASP A 332 -23.61 12.83 -6.82
C ASP A 332 -23.79 11.78 -7.94
N GLN A 333 -23.73 12.23 -9.17
CA GLN A 333 -23.81 11.37 -10.37
C GLN A 333 -22.43 10.89 -10.84
N SER A 334 -21.36 11.52 -10.34
CA SER A 334 -19.98 11.23 -10.76
C SER A 334 -19.26 10.37 -9.71
N PRO A 335 -18.43 9.41 -10.12
CA PRO A 335 -17.54 8.71 -9.21
C PRO A 335 -16.60 9.70 -8.55
N GLN A 336 -16.37 9.51 -7.23
CA GLN A 336 -15.36 10.23 -6.46
C GLN A 336 -14.06 9.46 -6.52
N THR A 337 -12.97 10.16 -6.74
CA THR A 337 -11.64 9.54 -6.84
C THR A 337 -10.74 10.09 -5.75
N THR A 338 -10.12 9.18 -5.01
CA THR A 338 -9.06 9.52 -4.03
C THR A 338 -7.78 8.82 -4.45
N GLU A 339 -6.70 9.59 -4.55
CA GLU A 339 -5.38 9.06 -4.89
C GLU A 339 -4.46 9.13 -3.66
N LEU A 340 -3.68 8.07 -3.47
CA LEU A 340 -2.63 7.99 -2.46
C LEU A 340 -1.31 7.64 -3.15
N LYS A 341 -0.28 8.44 -2.90
CA LYS A 341 1.08 8.17 -3.34
C LYS A 341 1.96 7.99 -2.11
N LEU A 342 2.69 6.90 -2.08
CA LEU A 342 3.60 6.56 -0.99
C LEU A 342 4.96 6.24 -1.57
N GLU A 343 5.97 6.88 -1.01
CA GLU A 343 7.37 6.60 -1.29
C GLU A 343 8.02 6.10 -0.01
N ASN A 344 8.80 5.03 -0.10
CA ASN A 344 9.48 4.46 1.04
C ASN A 344 10.86 3.95 0.65
N GLU A 345 11.81 4.14 1.53
CA GLU A 345 13.16 3.58 1.44
C GLU A 345 13.32 2.50 2.51
N ASN A 346 14.04 1.45 2.17
CA ASN A 346 14.26 0.32 3.06
C ASN A 346 15.70 -0.18 2.92
N LEU A 347 16.32 -0.43 4.05
CA LEU A 347 17.60 -1.13 4.13
C LEU A 347 17.32 -2.52 4.68
N ARG A 348 17.76 -3.55 3.97
CA ARG A 348 17.56 -4.95 4.33
C ARG A 348 18.91 -5.65 4.47
N TRP A 349 19.05 -6.41 5.53
CA TRP A 349 20.13 -7.36 5.70
C TRP A 349 19.56 -8.77 5.62
N THR A 350 20.20 -9.64 4.84
CA THR A 350 19.78 -11.04 4.63
C THR A 350 20.93 -11.96 5.00
N ILE A 351 20.62 -13.08 5.64
CA ILE A 351 21.52 -14.19 5.86
C ILE A 351 20.80 -15.50 5.50
N GLY A 352 21.50 -16.39 4.82
CA GLY A 352 20.89 -17.65 4.36
C GLY A 352 21.88 -18.77 4.14
N ILE A 353 21.32 -19.95 3.95
CA ILE A 353 22.03 -21.19 3.70
C ILE A 353 21.44 -21.89 2.48
N ILE A 354 22.28 -22.51 1.69
CA ILE A 354 21.93 -23.34 0.53
C ILE A 354 22.49 -24.73 0.75
N LYS A 355 21.69 -25.74 0.54
CA LYS A 355 22.12 -27.14 0.49
C LYS A 355 21.99 -27.66 -0.95
N PRO A 356 23.11 -27.88 -1.65
CA PRO A 356 23.07 -28.54 -2.96
C PRO A 356 22.76 -30.03 -2.80
N ILE A 357 21.89 -30.57 -3.67
CA ILE A 357 21.50 -31.98 -3.75
C ILE A 357 21.44 -32.37 -5.22
N GLY A 358 22.55 -32.77 -5.79
CA GLY A 358 22.64 -33.01 -7.25
C GLY A 358 22.39 -31.74 -8.04
N ASN A 359 21.37 -31.75 -8.91
CA ASN A 359 20.98 -30.56 -9.69
C ASN A 359 20.00 -29.62 -8.94
N PHE A 360 19.58 -30.00 -7.73
CA PHE A 360 18.71 -29.19 -6.90
C PHE A 360 19.49 -28.47 -5.84
N ASP A 361 19.10 -27.21 -5.57
CA ASP A 361 19.51 -26.45 -4.41
C ASP A 361 18.28 -26.20 -3.53
N ILE A 362 18.34 -26.57 -2.24
CA ILE A 362 17.34 -26.21 -1.25
C ILE A 362 17.93 -25.09 -0.41
N PHE A 363 17.13 -24.08 -0.09
CA PHE A 363 17.62 -22.91 0.60
C PHE A 363 16.64 -22.39 1.64
N LEU A 364 17.21 -21.74 2.64
CA LEU A 364 16.50 -21.03 3.71
C LEU A 364 17.24 -19.74 4.02
N ASP A 365 16.52 -18.64 4.17
CA ASP A 365 17.10 -17.37 4.61
C ASP A 365 16.17 -16.59 5.51
N TYR A 366 16.76 -15.68 6.25
CA TYR A 366 16.09 -14.71 7.08
C TYR A 366 16.59 -13.31 6.75
N SER A 367 15.66 -12.41 6.54
CA SER A 367 15.94 -11.02 6.22
C SER A 367 15.39 -10.12 7.32
N VAL A 368 16.23 -9.22 7.79
CA VAL A 368 15.90 -8.18 8.77
C VAL A 368 15.80 -6.84 8.05
N SER A 369 14.68 -6.18 8.19
CA SER A 369 14.44 -4.85 7.66
C SER A 369 13.31 -4.20 8.46
N ARG A 370 12.59 -3.25 7.86
CA ARG A 370 11.32 -2.76 8.43
C ARG A 370 10.29 -3.89 8.61
N PHE A 371 10.39 -4.95 7.80
CA PHE A 371 9.61 -6.18 7.91
C PHE A 371 10.56 -7.36 7.90
N ASP A 372 10.49 -8.17 8.92
CA ASP A 372 11.25 -9.42 8.97
C ASP A 372 10.63 -10.45 8.04
N ILE A 373 11.46 -11.13 7.27
CA ILE A 373 11.01 -12.09 6.27
C ILE A 373 11.77 -13.40 6.42
N LEU A 374 11.04 -14.47 6.60
CA LEU A 374 11.56 -15.83 6.47
C LEU A 374 11.29 -16.31 5.05
N SER A 375 12.32 -16.77 4.36
CA SER A 375 12.20 -17.28 2.99
C SER A 375 12.79 -18.65 2.86
N GLY A 376 12.24 -19.46 1.98
CA GLY A 376 12.76 -20.77 1.62
C GLY A 376 12.29 -21.20 0.26
N GLY A 377 12.95 -22.19 -0.30
CA GLY A 377 12.53 -22.69 -1.60
C GLY A 377 13.49 -23.71 -2.19
N MET A 378 13.26 -24.00 -3.46
CA MET A 378 14.02 -24.97 -4.22
C MET A 378 14.33 -24.41 -5.60
N GLN A 379 15.53 -24.69 -6.08
CA GLN A 379 16.01 -24.31 -7.39
C GLN A 379 16.52 -25.55 -8.10
N TYR A 380 16.23 -25.66 -9.38
CA TYR A 380 16.79 -26.69 -10.28
C TYR A 380 17.70 -26.03 -11.31
N ARG A 381 18.87 -26.63 -11.53
CA ARG A 381 19.88 -26.17 -12.48
C ARG A 381 19.95 -27.14 -13.66
N PHE A 382 19.80 -26.61 -14.89
CA PHE A 382 19.90 -27.33 -16.15
C PHE A 382 21.30 -27.26 -16.71
#